data_520ffdcf34b500c9a33753431c34971a
#
_entry.id   520ffdcf34b500c9a33753431c34971a
#
_cell.length_a   1.000
_cell.length_b   1.000
_cell.length_c   1.000
_cell.angle_alpha   90.00
_cell.angle_beta   90.00
_cell.angle_gamma   90.00
#
_symmetry.space_group_name_H-M   'P 1'
#
loop_
_entity.id
_entity.type
_entity.pdbx_description
1 polymer ?
#
loop_
_entity_poly.entity_id
_entity_poly.type
_entity_poly.pdbx_seq_one_letter_code
_entity_poly.pdbx_strand_id
1 'polypeptide(L)'
;MRRLAERVLRPLAAEGAPGAWYRGLRVMALDGSCMDVADEAANAAFFGYPGASRGQSAFPQARVLGLVECGTHVVTAAEVAPYSHSEQVMAARLLPATLKPGMLVLADRNFYGFKLWRIACASGALLAWRVKSNLKLPVEHVLPDGSYLSTVFDSEDRHRRSGQTVRVIDYVLQNSATPTQDSYRLVTNLLDPNGAPALELAGLYHERWEIEGVFDEFKTHLRANSTVLRSKTPDLVLQELWGLLLAHFAIRQLMAHAAWPRGLDPDRLSFTHAVRVIKRKMPQAAAVPP
;
A
#
# COMPACT_ATOMS: atom_id res chain seq x y z
N MET A 1 11.77 -18.21 -3.27
CA MET A 1 11.00 -17.42 -2.30
C MET A 1 9.80 -16.72 -2.95
N ARG A 2 9.92 -16.01 -4.08
CA ARG A 2 8.80 -15.29 -4.74
C ARG A 2 7.58 -16.19 -4.97
N ARG A 3 7.72 -17.35 -5.63
CA ARG A 3 6.60 -18.29 -5.87
C ARG A 3 5.90 -18.78 -4.59
N LEU A 4 6.64 -18.90 -3.48
CA LEU A 4 6.08 -19.24 -2.19
C LEU A 4 5.26 -18.06 -1.64
N ALA A 5 5.79 -16.85 -1.71
CA ALA A 5 5.10 -15.64 -1.28
C ALA A 5 3.78 -15.44 -2.05
N GLU A 6 3.80 -15.59 -3.39
CA GLU A 6 2.60 -15.49 -4.24
C GLU A 6 1.49 -16.51 -3.88
N ARG A 7 1.85 -17.63 -3.25
CA ARG A 7 0.88 -18.63 -2.76
C ARG A 7 0.38 -18.39 -1.33
N VAL A 8 1.22 -17.76 -0.51
CA VAL A 8 0.97 -17.56 0.94
C VAL A 8 0.28 -16.24 1.22
N LEU A 9 0.75 -15.17 0.55
CA LEU A 9 0.23 -13.83 0.77
C LEU A 9 -1.23 -13.73 0.27
N ARG A 10 -2.13 -13.34 1.19
CA ARG A 10 -3.55 -13.23 0.92
C ARG A 10 -4.22 -12.35 1.97
N PRO A 11 -5.41 -11.82 1.71
CA PRO A 11 -6.23 -11.18 2.75
C PRO A 11 -6.56 -12.17 3.88
N LEU A 12 -6.57 -11.69 5.12
CA LEU A 12 -6.84 -12.47 6.32
C LEU A 12 -8.17 -12.12 6.98
N ALA A 13 -8.60 -10.86 6.91
CA ALA A 13 -9.78 -10.40 7.64
C ALA A 13 -11.04 -11.15 7.18
N ALA A 14 -11.78 -11.71 8.14
CA ALA A 14 -13.15 -12.16 7.90
C ALA A 14 -14.04 -10.96 7.55
N GLU A 15 -15.16 -11.22 6.89
CA GLU A 15 -16.12 -10.17 6.57
C GLU A 15 -16.60 -9.47 7.86
N GLY A 16 -16.60 -8.13 7.83
CA GLY A 16 -16.98 -7.32 8.98
C GLY A 16 -15.90 -7.15 10.06
N ALA A 17 -14.69 -7.69 9.86
CA ALA A 17 -13.58 -7.43 10.79
C ALA A 17 -13.26 -5.91 10.86
N PRO A 18 -13.08 -5.34 12.08
CA PRO A 18 -12.79 -3.92 12.25
C PRO A 18 -11.59 -3.44 11.41
N GLY A 19 -11.65 -2.22 10.90
CA GLY A 19 -10.58 -1.59 10.11
C GLY A 19 -10.40 -2.15 8.69
N ALA A 20 -10.82 -3.39 8.43
CA ALA A 20 -10.58 -4.06 7.14
C ALA A 20 -11.75 -3.93 6.14
N TRP A 21 -12.89 -3.37 6.54
CA TRP A 21 -14.09 -3.33 5.71
C TRP A 21 -14.79 -1.98 5.76
N TYR A 22 -15.23 -1.53 4.61
CA TYR A 22 -16.09 -0.37 4.43
C TYR A 22 -17.31 -0.75 3.60
N ARG A 23 -18.52 -0.76 4.20
CA ARG A 23 -19.79 -1.02 3.51
C ARG A 23 -19.77 -2.30 2.64
N GLY A 24 -19.20 -3.39 3.16
CA GLY A 24 -19.06 -4.66 2.44
C GLY A 24 -17.90 -4.72 1.44
N LEU A 25 -17.10 -3.66 1.35
CA LEU A 25 -15.88 -3.61 0.53
C LEU A 25 -14.66 -3.83 1.41
N ARG A 26 -13.76 -4.71 0.98
CA ARG A 26 -12.47 -4.90 1.64
C ARG A 26 -11.56 -3.71 1.36
N VAL A 27 -11.08 -3.07 2.42
CA VAL A 27 -10.22 -1.88 2.31
C VAL A 27 -8.77 -2.31 2.14
N MET A 28 -8.18 -1.84 1.07
CA MET A 28 -6.80 -2.13 0.69
C MET A 28 -6.03 -0.81 0.53
N ALA A 29 -4.77 -0.79 0.95
CA ALA A 29 -3.86 0.32 0.71
C ALA A 29 -2.75 -0.09 -0.24
N LEU A 30 -2.41 0.78 -1.19
CA LEU A 30 -1.31 0.62 -2.13
C LEU A 30 -0.24 1.68 -1.84
N ASP A 31 0.98 1.24 -1.57
CA ASP A 31 2.11 2.15 -1.39
C ASP A 31 3.45 1.45 -1.66
N GLY A 32 4.51 2.23 -1.84
CA GLY A 32 5.85 1.75 -2.08
C GLY A 32 6.86 2.23 -1.07
N SER A 33 7.93 1.47 -0.91
CA SER A 33 9.06 1.88 -0.09
C SER A 33 10.38 1.41 -0.68
N CYS A 34 11.47 2.12 -0.37
CA CYS A 34 12.81 1.74 -0.77
C CYS A 34 13.58 1.15 0.42
N MET A 35 14.42 0.15 0.13
CA MET A 35 15.30 -0.48 1.10
C MET A 35 16.73 -0.45 0.60
N ASP A 36 17.65 -0.01 1.46
CA ASP A 36 19.08 -0.01 1.18
C ASP A 36 19.58 -1.46 1.07
N VAL A 37 20.37 -1.72 0.06
CA VAL A 37 21.04 -3.02 -0.17
C VAL A 37 22.53 -2.87 -0.01
N ALA A 38 23.24 -3.96 0.30
CA ALA A 38 24.68 -3.94 0.46
C ALA A 38 25.38 -3.32 -0.74
N ASP A 39 26.32 -2.43 -0.51
CA ASP A 39 27.08 -1.71 -1.53
C ASP A 39 28.17 -2.64 -2.13
N GLU A 40 27.69 -3.59 -2.94
CA GLU A 40 28.49 -4.52 -3.70
C GLU A 40 28.32 -4.25 -5.20
N ALA A 41 29.34 -4.42 -5.99
CA ALA A 41 29.32 -4.09 -7.42
C ALA A 41 28.14 -4.72 -8.17
N ALA A 42 27.79 -5.97 -7.86
CA ALA A 42 26.65 -6.65 -8.49
C ALA A 42 25.30 -6.04 -8.10
N ASN A 43 25.14 -5.65 -6.81
CA ASN A 43 23.95 -4.98 -6.32
C ASN A 43 23.81 -3.57 -6.91
N ALA A 44 24.91 -2.82 -6.95
CA ALA A 44 24.95 -1.48 -7.54
C ALA A 44 24.55 -1.49 -9.02
N ALA A 45 25.08 -2.45 -9.78
CA ALA A 45 24.76 -2.61 -11.20
C ALA A 45 23.28 -2.99 -11.44
N PHE A 46 22.68 -3.79 -10.55
CA PHE A 46 21.31 -4.29 -10.73
C PHE A 46 20.28 -3.32 -10.17
N PHE A 47 20.45 -2.86 -8.92
CA PHE A 47 19.44 -2.05 -8.22
C PHE A 47 19.56 -0.57 -8.53
N GLY A 48 20.77 -0.06 -8.73
CA GLY A 48 21.04 1.36 -8.93
C GLY A 48 20.95 2.17 -7.64
N TYR A 49 21.48 3.38 -7.71
CA TYR A 49 21.45 4.33 -6.59
C TYR A 49 20.41 5.42 -6.83
N PRO A 50 19.66 5.84 -5.82
CA PRO A 50 18.87 7.05 -5.92
C PRO A 50 19.76 8.28 -6.05
N GLY A 51 19.28 9.28 -6.79
CA GLY A 51 19.91 10.60 -6.84
C GLY A 51 19.79 11.28 -5.47
N ALA A 52 20.84 11.94 -5.03
CA ALA A 52 20.85 12.77 -3.84
C ALA A 52 21.22 14.21 -4.20
N SER A 53 20.83 15.20 -3.37
CA SER A 53 21.11 16.61 -3.59
C SER A 53 22.61 16.95 -3.66
N ARG A 54 23.46 16.09 -3.13
CA ARG A 54 24.93 16.21 -3.13
C ARG A 54 25.63 15.05 -3.86
N GLY A 55 25.00 14.50 -4.91
CA GLY A 55 25.55 13.41 -5.69
C GLY A 55 24.72 12.12 -5.60
N GLN A 56 25.33 10.98 -5.32
CA GLN A 56 24.72 9.66 -5.25
C GLN A 56 24.44 9.27 -3.81
N SER A 57 23.39 8.48 -3.56
CA SER A 57 23.12 7.92 -2.23
C SER A 57 24.25 6.97 -1.79
N ALA A 58 24.38 6.75 -0.47
CA ALA A 58 25.41 5.87 0.08
C ALA A 58 25.23 4.38 -0.29
N PHE A 59 24.00 3.97 -0.60
CA PHE A 59 23.67 2.58 -0.89
C PHE A 59 22.79 2.48 -2.16
N PRO A 60 22.95 1.39 -2.95
CA PRO A 60 21.95 1.02 -3.95
C PRO A 60 20.62 0.67 -3.25
N GLN A 61 19.49 0.84 -3.95
CA GLN A 61 18.19 0.60 -3.34
C GLN A 61 17.31 -0.35 -4.15
N ALA A 62 16.69 -1.29 -3.46
CA ALA A 62 15.56 -2.07 -3.96
C ALA A 62 14.26 -1.36 -3.61
N ARG A 63 13.31 -1.33 -4.54
CA ARG A 63 11.96 -0.82 -4.32
C ARG A 63 11.00 -1.98 -4.08
N VAL A 64 10.17 -1.84 -3.06
CA VAL A 64 9.09 -2.77 -2.73
C VAL A 64 7.78 -2.02 -2.84
N LEU A 65 6.87 -2.51 -3.66
CA LEU A 65 5.49 -2.06 -3.74
C LEU A 65 4.62 -3.10 -3.04
N GLY A 66 3.74 -2.68 -2.13
CA GLY A 66 2.84 -3.55 -1.39
C GLY A 66 1.37 -3.20 -1.63
N LEU A 67 0.52 -4.22 -1.75
CA LEU A 67 -0.92 -4.12 -1.57
C LEU A 67 -1.23 -4.71 -0.20
N VAL A 68 -1.72 -3.87 0.71
CA VAL A 68 -1.91 -4.19 2.14
C VAL A 68 -3.39 -4.18 2.46
N GLU A 69 -3.87 -5.17 3.21
CA GLU A 69 -5.20 -5.15 3.80
C GLU A 69 -5.19 -4.26 5.04
N CYS A 70 -5.98 -3.19 5.03
CA CYS A 70 -6.18 -2.33 6.20
C CYS A 70 -6.79 -3.11 7.36
N GLY A 71 -6.50 -2.71 8.59
CA GLY A 71 -6.98 -3.37 9.82
C GLY A 71 -6.19 -4.62 10.22
N THR A 72 -5.66 -5.42 9.29
CA THR A 72 -4.78 -6.55 9.61
C THR A 72 -3.30 -6.24 9.37
N HIS A 73 -3.01 -5.21 8.59
CA HIS A 73 -1.68 -4.82 8.13
C HIS A 73 -0.94 -5.92 7.35
N VAL A 74 -1.64 -6.93 6.86
CA VAL A 74 -0.96 -7.96 6.06
C VAL A 74 -0.72 -7.49 4.64
N VAL A 75 0.50 -7.71 4.15
CA VAL A 75 0.80 -7.58 2.73
C VAL A 75 0.15 -8.74 2.00
N THR A 76 -0.80 -8.45 1.14
CA THR A 76 -1.56 -9.47 0.37
C THR A 76 -0.93 -9.76 -0.97
N ALA A 77 -0.19 -8.81 -1.51
CA ALA A 77 0.59 -8.94 -2.73
C ALA A 77 1.73 -7.90 -2.75
N ALA A 78 2.81 -8.21 -3.41
CA ALA A 78 3.94 -7.30 -3.54
C ALA A 78 4.65 -7.45 -4.89
N GLU A 79 5.31 -6.37 -5.31
CA GLU A 79 6.29 -6.37 -6.40
C GLU A 79 7.62 -5.82 -5.86
N VAL A 80 8.72 -6.45 -6.25
CA VAL A 80 10.07 -6.03 -5.86
C VAL A 80 10.87 -5.76 -7.13
N ALA A 81 11.51 -4.58 -7.21
CA ALA A 81 12.22 -4.15 -8.40
C ALA A 81 13.43 -3.27 -8.05
N PRO A 82 14.35 -3.03 -9.00
CA PRO A 82 15.37 -2.01 -8.90
C PRO A 82 14.76 -0.62 -8.66
N TYR A 83 15.51 0.27 -8.01
CA TYR A 83 15.10 1.66 -7.74
C TYR A 83 14.65 2.41 -9.01
N SER A 84 15.26 2.12 -10.16
CA SER A 84 14.92 2.74 -11.45
C SER A 84 13.49 2.49 -11.93
N HIS A 85 12.81 1.48 -11.41
CA HIS A 85 11.41 1.23 -11.72
C HIS A 85 10.51 2.12 -10.86
N SER A 86 9.68 2.94 -11.50
CA SER A 86 8.72 3.75 -10.78
C SER A 86 7.61 2.90 -10.14
N GLU A 87 7.03 3.39 -9.05
CA GLU A 87 5.90 2.73 -8.38
C GLU A 87 4.70 2.52 -9.32
N GLN A 88 4.45 3.46 -10.24
CA GLN A 88 3.38 3.31 -11.23
C GLN A 88 3.64 2.13 -12.20
N VAL A 89 4.89 1.94 -12.64
CA VAL A 89 5.25 0.79 -13.50
C VAL A 89 5.09 -0.52 -12.74
N MET A 90 5.50 -0.56 -11.48
CA MET A 90 5.33 -1.74 -10.62
C MET A 90 3.85 -2.02 -10.35
N ALA A 91 3.05 -0.98 -10.05
CA ALA A 91 1.62 -1.09 -9.86
C ALA A 91 0.90 -1.60 -11.12
N ALA A 92 1.27 -1.12 -12.30
CA ALA A 92 0.70 -1.59 -13.56
C ALA A 92 0.93 -3.10 -13.81
N ARG A 93 1.98 -3.69 -13.22
CA ARG A 93 2.25 -5.15 -13.27
C ARG A 93 1.49 -5.91 -12.18
N LEU A 94 1.41 -5.33 -10.98
CA LEU A 94 0.84 -5.98 -9.79
C LEU A 94 -0.69 -6.01 -9.82
N LEU A 95 -1.33 -4.87 -10.11
CA LEU A 95 -2.78 -4.67 -9.91
C LEU A 95 -3.66 -5.59 -10.76
N PRO A 96 -3.36 -5.87 -12.04
CA PRO A 96 -4.23 -6.74 -12.87
C PRO A 96 -4.40 -8.15 -12.32
N ALA A 97 -3.40 -8.68 -11.62
CA ALA A 97 -3.42 -10.03 -11.07
C ALA A 97 -3.98 -10.07 -9.64
N THR A 98 -4.04 -8.94 -8.94
CA THR A 98 -4.29 -8.89 -7.49
C THR A 98 -5.60 -8.22 -7.12
N LEU A 99 -6.00 -7.19 -7.85
CA LEU A 99 -7.27 -6.51 -7.59
C LEU A 99 -8.46 -7.35 -8.05
N LYS A 100 -9.55 -7.27 -7.28
CA LYS A 100 -10.79 -8.00 -7.54
C LYS A 100 -12.00 -7.14 -7.21
N PRO A 101 -13.18 -7.43 -7.81
CA PRO A 101 -14.44 -6.87 -7.32
C PRO A 101 -14.60 -7.09 -5.81
N GLY A 102 -15.23 -6.15 -5.13
CA GLY A 102 -15.37 -6.18 -3.67
C GLY A 102 -14.20 -5.59 -2.89
N MET A 103 -13.16 -5.09 -3.57
CA MET A 103 -12.07 -4.32 -2.95
C MET A 103 -12.29 -2.82 -3.15
N LEU A 104 -11.96 -2.03 -2.12
CA LEU A 104 -11.78 -0.57 -2.19
C LEU A 104 -10.31 -0.26 -1.96
N VAL A 105 -9.65 0.29 -2.97
CA VAL A 105 -8.20 0.51 -2.97
C VAL A 105 -7.90 1.99 -2.72
N LEU A 106 -7.16 2.25 -1.65
CA LEU A 106 -6.63 3.56 -1.29
C LEU A 106 -5.21 3.70 -1.84
N ALA A 107 -4.89 4.82 -2.48
CA ALA A 107 -3.53 5.12 -2.93
C ALA A 107 -3.23 6.61 -2.87
N ASP A 108 -1.94 6.94 -2.75
CA ASP A 108 -1.51 8.31 -2.68
C ASP A 108 -1.45 8.98 -4.07
N ARG A 109 -1.16 10.29 -4.08
CA ARG A 109 -1.12 11.12 -5.31
C ARG A 109 -0.05 10.71 -6.32
N ASN A 110 0.96 9.90 -5.92
CA ASN A 110 2.03 9.46 -6.81
C ASN A 110 1.56 8.32 -7.73
N PHE A 111 0.52 7.58 -7.31
CA PHE A 111 -0.06 6.51 -8.14
C PHE A 111 -1.00 7.03 -9.21
N TYR A 112 -1.60 8.22 -9.01
CA TYR A 112 -2.57 8.70 -9.98
C TYR A 112 -1.94 9.00 -11.33
N GLY A 113 -2.40 8.27 -12.34
CA GLY A 113 -2.18 8.47 -13.76
C GLY A 113 -3.30 7.77 -14.52
N PHE A 114 -3.82 8.38 -15.58
CA PHE A 114 -5.00 7.88 -16.30
C PHE A 114 -4.85 6.41 -16.74
N LYS A 115 -3.67 6.04 -17.25
CA LYS A 115 -3.41 4.66 -17.69
C LYS A 115 -3.47 3.67 -16.52
N LEU A 116 -2.85 4.00 -15.38
CA LEU A 116 -2.88 3.15 -14.19
C LEU A 116 -4.28 3.11 -13.55
N TRP A 117 -4.97 4.24 -13.52
CA TRP A 117 -6.36 4.33 -13.07
C TRP A 117 -7.27 3.37 -13.86
N ARG A 118 -7.17 3.39 -15.20
CA ARG A 118 -7.94 2.48 -16.06
C ARG A 118 -7.60 1.01 -15.82
N ILE A 119 -6.32 0.69 -15.64
CA ILE A 119 -5.87 -0.67 -15.31
C ILE A 119 -6.53 -1.13 -14.01
N ALA A 120 -6.52 -0.29 -12.98
CA ALA A 120 -7.13 -0.62 -11.69
C ALA A 120 -8.65 -0.76 -11.79
N CYS A 121 -9.35 0.16 -12.48
CA CYS A 121 -10.79 0.07 -12.72
C CYS A 121 -11.20 -1.19 -13.49
N ALA A 122 -10.38 -1.63 -14.46
CA ALA A 122 -10.67 -2.81 -15.27
C ALA A 122 -10.73 -4.12 -14.46
N SER A 123 -10.15 -4.14 -13.25
CA SER A 123 -10.24 -5.27 -12.31
C SER A 123 -11.63 -5.41 -11.65
N GLY A 124 -12.49 -4.40 -11.79
CA GLY A 124 -13.76 -4.30 -11.06
C GLY A 124 -13.60 -3.82 -9.60
N ALA A 125 -12.40 -3.47 -9.15
CA ALA A 125 -12.18 -2.86 -7.85
C ALA A 125 -12.68 -1.40 -7.82
N LEU A 126 -13.06 -0.97 -6.63
CA LEU A 126 -13.38 0.42 -6.35
C LEU A 126 -12.13 1.14 -5.84
N LEU A 127 -12.00 2.41 -6.18
CA LEU A 127 -10.79 3.19 -5.95
C LEU A 127 -11.13 4.48 -5.22
N ALA A 128 -10.30 4.88 -4.26
CA ALA A 128 -10.31 6.21 -3.67
C ALA A 128 -8.88 6.71 -3.57
N TRP A 129 -8.42 7.39 -4.61
CA TRP A 129 -7.03 7.81 -4.76
C TRP A 129 -6.87 9.31 -4.55
N ARG A 130 -5.87 9.69 -3.77
CA ARG A 130 -5.48 11.10 -3.69
C ARG A 130 -4.87 11.53 -5.01
N VAL A 131 -5.18 12.76 -5.42
CA VAL A 131 -4.60 13.38 -6.60
C VAL A 131 -3.94 14.71 -6.25
N LYS A 132 -3.09 15.20 -7.13
CA LYS A 132 -2.46 16.51 -6.98
C LYS A 132 -3.53 17.62 -7.07
N SER A 133 -3.44 18.63 -6.22
CA SER A 133 -4.39 19.75 -6.19
C SER A 133 -4.44 20.55 -7.50
N ASN A 134 -3.33 20.55 -8.27
CA ASN A 134 -3.25 21.22 -9.57
C ASN A 134 -3.87 20.42 -10.74
N LEU A 135 -4.36 19.19 -10.50
CA LEU A 135 -5.08 18.43 -11.51
C LEU A 135 -6.40 19.16 -11.85
N LYS A 136 -6.57 19.50 -13.13
CA LYS A 136 -7.80 20.16 -13.60
C LYS A 136 -8.92 19.14 -13.75
N LEU A 137 -9.90 19.24 -12.87
CA LEU A 137 -11.10 18.41 -12.85
C LEU A 137 -12.32 19.34 -12.90
N PRO A 138 -12.90 19.60 -14.09
CA PRO A 138 -14.04 20.49 -14.21
C PRO A 138 -15.24 19.93 -13.46
N VAL A 139 -16.01 20.82 -12.80
CA VAL A 139 -17.26 20.46 -12.13
C VAL A 139 -18.32 20.28 -13.20
N GLU A 140 -18.75 19.05 -13.45
CA GLU A 140 -19.81 18.72 -14.40
C GLU A 140 -21.16 18.64 -13.71
N HIS A 141 -21.20 18.06 -12.52
CA HIS A 141 -22.41 17.93 -11.71
C HIS A 141 -22.07 17.91 -10.23
N VAL A 142 -22.66 18.82 -9.44
CA VAL A 142 -22.51 18.87 -7.99
C VAL A 142 -23.46 17.87 -7.35
N LEU A 143 -22.96 17.08 -6.40
CA LEU A 143 -23.71 16.07 -5.68
C LEU A 143 -24.19 16.62 -4.30
N PRO A 144 -25.23 16.00 -3.70
CA PRO A 144 -25.83 16.51 -2.46
C PRO A 144 -24.89 16.60 -1.26
N ASP A 145 -23.83 15.81 -1.24
CA ASP A 145 -22.82 15.77 -0.17
C ASP A 145 -21.64 16.73 -0.39
N GLY A 146 -21.74 17.62 -1.38
CA GLY A 146 -20.71 18.61 -1.71
C GLY A 146 -19.59 18.08 -2.63
N SER A 147 -19.55 16.79 -2.90
CA SER A 147 -18.69 16.23 -3.94
C SER A 147 -19.23 16.53 -5.32
N TYR A 148 -18.47 16.25 -6.39
CA TYR A 148 -18.92 16.49 -7.75
C TYR A 148 -18.45 15.43 -8.74
N LEU A 149 -19.14 15.30 -9.85
CA LEU A 149 -18.73 14.49 -10.98
C LEU A 149 -17.82 15.29 -11.90
N SER A 150 -16.85 14.62 -12.46
CA SER A 150 -15.92 15.12 -13.46
C SER A 150 -15.52 14.01 -14.42
N THR A 151 -14.96 14.36 -15.56
CA THR A 151 -14.43 13.39 -16.52
C THR A 151 -12.93 13.52 -16.64
N VAL A 152 -12.21 12.40 -16.49
CA VAL A 152 -10.76 12.31 -16.67
C VAL A 152 -10.45 11.70 -18.04
N PHE A 153 -9.36 12.17 -18.65
CA PHE A 153 -8.92 11.75 -19.97
C PHE A 153 -7.44 11.37 -19.95
N ASP A 154 -7.04 10.53 -20.91
CA ASP A 154 -5.63 10.33 -21.19
C ASP A 154 -4.99 11.65 -21.66
N SER A 155 -3.79 11.96 -21.22
CA SER A 155 -3.04 13.13 -21.69
C SER A 155 -2.73 13.08 -23.19
N GLU A 156 -2.74 11.89 -23.78
CA GLU A 156 -2.56 11.65 -25.22
C GLU A 156 -3.85 11.78 -26.01
N ASP A 157 -5.03 11.73 -25.36
CA ASP A 157 -6.35 11.93 -25.98
C ASP A 157 -6.66 13.43 -26.15
N ARG A 158 -5.99 14.06 -27.12
CA ARG A 158 -6.17 15.49 -27.42
C ARG A 158 -7.61 15.89 -27.77
N HIS A 159 -8.41 14.96 -28.25
CA HIS A 159 -9.80 15.18 -28.66
C HIS A 159 -10.82 14.80 -27.58
N ARG A 160 -10.36 14.35 -26.40
CA ARG A 160 -11.22 13.95 -25.28
C ARG A 160 -12.36 13.00 -25.65
N ARG A 161 -12.04 11.97 -26.45
CA ARG A 161 -13.02 11.01 -26.96
C ARG A 161 -13.26 9.83 -26.02
N SER A 162 -12.28 9.52 -25.16
CA SER A 162 -12.28 8.33 -24.29
C SER A 162 -12.14 8.74 -22.83
N GLY A 163 -13.08 9.54 -22.34
CA GLY A 163 -13.12 9.95 -20.93
C GLY A 163 -13.68 8.87 -20.02
N GLN A 164 -13.34 8.97 -18.77
CA GLN A 164 -13.93 8.17 -17.70
C GLN A 164 -14.50 9.08 -16.62
N THR A 165 -15.78 8.90 -16.31
CA THR A 165 -16.44 9.65 -15.23
C THR A 165 -15.84 9.23 -13.89
N VAL A 166 -15.55 10.23 -13.06
CA VAL A 166 -15.07 10.08 -11.70
C VAL A 166 -15.83 11.00 -10.78
N ARG A 167 -15.90 10.65 -9.51
CA ARG A 167 -16.37 11.54 -8.46
C ARG A 167 -15.17 12.13 -7.76
N VAL A 168 -15.24 13.44 -7.51
CA VAL A 168 -14.18 14.22 -6.86
C VAL A 168 -14.67 14.69 -5.50
N ILE A 169 -13.84 14.51 -4.48
CA ILE A 169 -14.09 14.92 -3.10
C ILE A 169 -12.96 15.84 -2.69
N ASP A 170 -13.27 17.12 -2.51
CA ASP A 170 -12.34 18.12 -1.97
C ASP A 170 -12.63 18.32 -0.48
N TYR A 171 -11.61 18.20 0.37
CA TYR A 171 -11.74 18.41 1.80
C TYR A 171 -10.48 19.01 2.41
N VAL A 172 -10.63 19.58 3.58
CA VAL A 172 -9.55 20.20 4.34
C VAL A 172 -9.45 19.51 5.69
N LEU A 173 -8.23 19.15 6.07
CA LEU A 173 -7.95 18.71 7.44
C LEU A 173 -7.61 19.93 8.28
N GLN A 174 -8.40 20.13 9.34
CA GLN A 174 -8.06 21.09 10.38
C GLN A 174 -7.10 20.43 11.36
N ASN A 175 -5.82 20.79 11.27
CA ASN A 175 -4.87 20.38 12.29
C ASN A 175 -4.91 21.40 13.43
N SER A 176 -5.32 20.95 14.62
CA SER A 176 -5.39 21.80 15.82
C SER A 176 -4.02 22.31 16.31
N ALA A 177 -2.92 21.75 15.79
CA ALA A 177 -1.56 22.10 16.21
C ALA A 177 -0.84 23.11 15.29
N THR A 178 -1.31 23.29 14.05
CA THR A 178 -0.72 24.23 13.08
C THR A 178 -1.81 24.93 12.28
N PRO A 179 -1.71 26.28 12.02
CA PRO A 179 -2.74 27.01 11.26
C PRO A 179 -2.74 26.69 9.75
N THR A 180 -1.97 25.70 9.30
CA THR A 180 -1.93 25.29 7.89
C THR A 180 -3.10 24.36 7.58
N GLN A 181 -3.98 24.80 6.71
CA GLN A 181 -5.04 23.99 6.13
C GLN A 181 -4.47 23.16 4.98
N ASP A 182 -4.23 21.87 5.22
CA ASP A 182 -3.89 20.95 4.13
C ASP A 182 -5.15 20.60 3.33
N SER A 183 -5.15 21.02 2.07
CA SER A 183 -6.21 20.67 1.12
C SER A 183 -5.94 19.30 0.49
N TYR A 184 -6.92 18.44 0.56
CA TYR A 184 -6.90 17.10 -0.01
C TYR A 184 -7.94 17.00 -1.13
N ARG A 185 -7.58 16.29 -2.19
CA ARG A 185 -8.49 15.93 -3.28
C ARG A 185 -8.43 14.44 -3.53
N LEU A 186 -9.58 13.78 -3.39
CA LEU A 186 -9.75 12.38 -3.76
C LEU A 186 -10.51 12.27 -5.07
N VAL A 187 -10.12 11.28 -5.87
CA VAL A 187 -10.84 10.83 -7.05
C VAL A 187 -11.29 9.39 -6.81
N THR A 188 -12.57 9.10 -7.08
CA THR A 188 -13.14 7.78 -6.87
C THR A 188 -14.06 7.37 -8.02
N ASN A 189 -14.19 6.06 -8.25
CA ASN A 189 -15.22 5.47 -9.12
C ASN A 189 -16.47 5.03 -8.34
N LEU A 190 -16.57 5.35 -7.04
CA LEU A 190 -17.79 5.30 -6.22
C LEU A 190 -18.64 6.55 -6.52
N LEU A 191 -19.48 6.49 -7.53
CA LEU A 191 -20.18 7.67 -8.05
C LEU A 191 -21.42 8.06 -7.23
N ASP A 192 -22.05 7.10 -6.52
CA ASP A 192 -23.23 7.36 -5.70
C ASP A 192 -22.85 7.93 -4.33
N PRO A 193 -23.25 9.19 -4.01
CA PRO A 193 -22.97 9.81 -2.73
C PRO A 193 -23.73 9.17 -1.55
N ASN A 194 -24.87 8.51 -1.79
CA ASN A 194 -25.62 7.81 -0.75
C ASN A 194 -24.96 6.47 -0.40
N GLY A 195 -24.45 5.77 -1.41
CA GLY A 195 -23.70 4.53 -1.24
C GLY A 195 -22.34 4.72 -0.55
N ALA A 196 -21.72 5.88 -0.73
CA ALA A 196 -20.42 6.22 -0.12
C ALA A 196 -20.31 7.74 0.12
N PRO A 197 -20.79 8.27 1.25
CA PRO A 197 -20.74 9.70 1.56
C PRO A 197 -19.32 10.28 1.54
N ALA A 198 -19.16 11.51 1.03
CA ALA A 198 -17.85 12.16 0.87
C ALA A 198 -17.06 12.23 2.18
N LEU A 199 -17.71 12.57 3.29
CA LEU A 199 -17.06 12.67 4.59
C LEU A 199 -16.55 11.31 5.10
N GLU A 200 -17.31 10.23 4.85
CA GLU A 200 -16.87 8.88 5.21
C GLU A 200 -15.65 8.46 4.39
N LEU A 201 -15.66 8.70 3.06
CA LEU A 201 -14.51 8.39 2.21
C LEU A 201 -13.27 9.23 2.55
N ALA A 202 -13.47 10.51 2.92
CA ALA A 202 -12.38 11.35 3.41
C ALA A 202 -11.77 10.81 4.71
N GLY A 203 -12.60 10.38 5.67
CA GLY A 203 -12.15 9.71 6.90
C GLY A 203 -11.43 8.41 6.60
N LEU A 204 -12.05 7.54 5.78
CA LEU A 204 -11.49 6.25 5.41
C LEU A 204 -10.13 6.38 4.69
N TYR A 205 -9.94 7.43 3.89
CA TYR A 205 -8.66 7.62 3.21
C TYR A 205 -7.49 7.74 4.19
N HIS A 206 -7.71 8.14 5.44
CA HIS A 206 -6.66 8.20 6.45
C HIS A 206 -6.19 6.83 6.90
N GLU A 207 -7.01 5.78 6.76
CA GLU A 207 -6.57 4.38 7.00
C GLU A 207 -5.42 3.97 6.07
N ARG A 208 -5.21 4.66 4.94
CA ARG A 208 -4.02 4.45 4.09
C ARG A 208 -2.70 4.60 4.86
N TRP A 209 -2.67 5.42 5.92
CA TRP A 209 -1.46 5.59 6.73
C TRP A 209 -1.02 4.30 7.44
N GLU A 210 -1.90 3.32 7.59
CA GLU A 210 -1.55 2.01 8.15
C GLU A 210 -0.42 1.33 7.35
N ILE A 211 -0.37 1.53 6.02
CA ILE A 211 0.69 0.95 5.18
C ILE A 211 2.08 1.53 5.49
N GLU A 212 2.15 2.78 5.95
CA GLU A 212 3.41 3.39 6.40
C GLU A 212 3.94 2.66 7.64
N GLY A 213 3.05 2.29 8.56
CA GLY A 213 3.35 1.42 9.70
C GLY A 213 3.88 0.05 9.26
N VAL A 214 3.29 -0.55 8.24
CA VAL A 214 3.77 -1.83 7.66
C VAL A 214 5.20 -1.72 7.15
N PHE A 215 5.53 -0.66 6.41
CA PHE A 215 6.89 -0.45 5.93
C PHE A 215 7.89 -0.13 7.06
N ASP A 216 7.45 0.56 8.11
CA ASP A 216 8.29 0.74 9.31
C ASP A 216 8.57 -0.59 10.01
N GLU A 217 7.57 -1.49 10.12
CA GLU A 217 7.77 -2.84 10.65
C GLU A 217 8.83 -3.62 9.88
N PHE A 218 8.84 -3.52 8.55
CA PHE A 218 9.89 -4.12 7.71
C PHE A 218 11.25 -3.51 7.98
N LYS A 219 11.34 -2.19 8.04
CA LYS A 219 12.60 -1.48 8.11
C LYS A 219 13.23 -1.54 9.50
N THR A 220 12.40 -1.42 10.53
CA THR A 220 12.84 -1.17 11.90
C THR A 220 12.73 -2.41 12.78
N HIS A 221 11.64 -3.15 12.70
CA HIS A 221 11.32 -4.18 13.71
C HIS A 221 11.72 -5.61 13.31
N LEU A 222 11.68 -5.94 12.01
CA LEU A 222 12.09 -7.28 11.54
C LEU A 222 13.61 -7.43 11.42
N ARG A 223 14.34 -6.36 11.17
CA ARG A 223 15.75 -6.37 10.73
C ARG A 223 16.78 -6.16 11.82
N ALA A 224 16.43 -6.24 13.09
CA ALA A 224 17.36 -6.24 14.22
C ALA A 224 18.51 -5.18 14.10
N ASN A 225 18.18 -3.91 14.02
CA ASN A 225 19.09 -2.76 13.96
C ASN A 225 19.92 -2.59 12.66
N SER A 226 19.73 -3.41 11.63
CA SER A 226 20.37 -3.21 10.33
C SER A 226 19.47 -2.41 9.40
N THR A 227 19.89 -1.24 8.96
CA THR A 227 19.18 -0.44 7.95
C THR A 227 19.43 -0.97 6.52
N VAL A 228 20.55 -1.66 6.29
CA VAL A 228 20.98 -2.19 4.98
C VAL A 228 20.74 -3.70 4.91
N LEU A 229 20.19 -4.21 3.81
CA LEU A 229 20.07 -5.65 3.54
C LEU A 229 21.47 -6.27 3.42
N ARG A 230 21.63 -7.47 3.98
CA ARG A 230 22.96 -8.10 4.12
C ARG A 230 23.43 -8.85 2.89
N SER A 231 22.50 -9.20 2.03
CA SER A 231 22.78 -10.03 0.85
C SER A 231 23.67 -9.31 -0.18
N LYS A 232 24.69 -10.00 -0.65
CA LYS A 232 25.74 -9.43 -1.51
C LYS A 232 25.48 -9.58 -2.99
N THR A 233 24.47 -10.32 -3.39
CA THR A 233 24.09 -10.50 -4.79
C THR A 233 22.61 -10.19 -4.99
N PRO A 234 22.20 -9.72 -6.18
CA PRO A 234 20.81 -9.37 -6.47
C PRO A 234 19.82 -10.51 -6.18
N ASP A 235 20.13 -11.72 -6.55
CA ASP A 235 19.26 -12.88 -6.32
C ASP A 235 19.04 -13.15 -4.82
N LEU A 236 20.09 -13.02 -4.01
CA LEU A 236 19.99 -13.18 -2.56
C LEU A 236 19.25 -12.01 -1.91
N VAL A 237 19.44 -10.77 -2.40
CA VAL A 237 18.66 -9.60 -1.96
C VAL A 237 17.16 -9.83 -2.23
N LEU A 238 16.81 -10.28 -3.44
CA LEU A 238 15.42 -10.60 -3.77
C LEU A 238 14.86 -11.71 -2.87
N GLN A 239 15.65 -12.75 -2.58
CA GLN A 239 15.24 -13.81 -1.65
C GLN A 239 15.06 -13.30 -0.24
N GLU A 240 15.95 -12.42 0.25
CA GLU A 240 15.86 -11.79 1.57
C GLU A 240 14.59 -10.95 1.69
N LEU A 241 14.27 -10.13 0.69
CA LEU A 241 13.05 -9.32 0.65
C LEU A 241 11.77 -10.17 0.67
N TRP A 242 11.70 -11.21 -0.16
CA TRP A 242 10.57 -12.13 -0.14
C TRP A 242 10.48 -12.93 1.17
N GLY A 243 11.60 -13.23 1.80
CA GLY A 243 11.66 -13.83 3.13
C GLY A 243 11.10 -12.90 4.21
N LEU A 244 11.43 -11.61 4.17
CA LEU A 244 10.90 -10.59 5.08
C LEU A 244 9.38 -10.43 4.92
N LEU A 245 8.87 -10.39 3.68
CA LEU A 245 7.44 -10.33 3.39
C LEU A 245 6.68 -11.54 3.99
N LEU A 246 7.21 -12.73 3.81
CA LEU A 246 6.63 -13.96 4.39
C LEU A 246 6.68 -13.96 5.92
N ALA A 247 7.79 -13.52 6.52
CA ALA A 247 7.93 -13.44 7.97
C ALA A 247 6.94 -12.42 8.56
N HIS A 248 6.80 -11.27 7.93
CA HIS A 248 5.82 -10.25 8.33
C HIS A 248 4.40 -10.82 8.28
N PHE A 249 4.03 -11.43 7.15
CA PHE A 249 2.72 -12.05 6.99
C PHE A 249 2.43 -13.06 8.10
N ALA A 250 3.37 -13.95 8.40
CA ALA A 250 3.20 -14.97 9.45
C ALA A 250 3.01 -14.32 10.83
N ILE A 251 3.76 -13.27 11.16
CA ILE A 251 3.62 -12.55 12.43
C ILE A 251 2.27 -11.87 12.52
N ARG A 252 1.86 -11.12 11.50
CA ARG A 252 0.56 -10.45 11.46
C ARG A 252 -0.61 -11.45 11.50
N GLN A 253 -0.48 -12.59 10.84
CA GLN A 253 -1.46 -13.69 10.93
C GLN A 253 -1.58 -14.22 12.37
N LEU A 254 -0.48 -14.42 13.08
CA LEU A 254 -0.50 -14.84 14.48
C LEU A 254 -1.14 -13.76 15.38
N MET A 255 -0.86 -12.49 15.13
CA MET A 255 -1.46 -11.37 15.86
C MET A 255 -2.98 -11.34 15.64
N ALA A 256 -3.44 -11.46 14.40
CA ALA A 256 -4.86 -11.52 14.05
C ALA A 256 -5.56 -12.69 14.73
N HIS A 257 -4.99 -13.89 14.67
CA HIS A 257 -5.53 -15.07 15.35
C HIS A 257 -5.56 -14.94 16.88
N ALA A 258 -4.66 -14.15 17.47
CA ALA A 258 -4.68 -13.89 18.91
C ALA A 258 -5.72 -12.83 19.31
N ALA A 259 -6.01 -11.86 18.43
CA ALA A 259 -6.93 -10.75 18.66
C ALA A 259 -8.41 -11.17 18.49
N TRP A 260 -8.75 -11.80 17.38
CA TRP A 260 -10.13 -12.09 16.99
C TRP A 260 -10.95 -12.88 18.00
N PRO A 261 -10.46 -13.95 18.65
CA PRO A 261 -11.24 -14.67 19.66
C PRO A 261 -11.61 -13.82 20.89
N ARG A 262 -10.95 -12.65 21.03
CA ARG A 262 -11.17 -11.70 22.12
C ARG A 262 -11.96 -10.46 21.68
N GLY A 263 -12.42 -10.42 20.43
CA GLY A 263 -13.10 -9.26 19.86
C GLY A 263 -12.19 -8.01 19.77
N LEU A 264 -10.86 -8.20 19.73
CA LEU A 264 -9.90 -7.13 19.66
C LEU A 264 -9.52 -6.85 18.20
N ASP A 265 -9.26 -5.58 17.92
CA ASP A 265 -8.61 -5.16 16.70
C ASP A 265 -7.14 -5.60 16.72
N PRO A 266 -6.63 -6.30 15.68
CA PRO A 266 -5.22 -6.69 15.60
C PRO A 266 -4.23 -5.53 15.71
N ASP A 267 -4.63 -4.31 15.32
CA ASP A 267 -3.79 -3.10 15.38
C ASP A 267 -3.51 -2.64 16.80
N ARG A 268 -4.34 -3.03 17.75
CA ARG A 268 -4.10 -2.76 19.17
C ARG A 268 -2.98 -3.62 19.75
N LEU A 269 -2.52 -4.63 19.03
CA LEU A 269 -1.40 -5.48 19.45
C LEU A 269 -0.07 -4.89 18.97
N SER A 270 0.91 -4.83 19.86
CA SER A 270 2.25 -4.36 19.50
C SER A 270 3.00 -5.38 18.63
N PHE A 271 3.31 -5.00 17.39
CA PHE A 271 4.11 -5.82 16.47
C PHE A 271 5.49 -6.16 17.07
N THR A 272 6.17 -5.16 17.64
CA THR A 272 7.49 -5.34 18.31
C THR A 272 7.39 -6.36 19.44
N HIS A 273 6.31 -6.33 20.23
CA HIS A 273 6.10 -7.31 21.29
C HIS A 273 5.88 -8.71 20.71
N ALA A 274 5.05 -8.84 19.66
CA ALA A 274 4.82 -10.11 18.98
C ALA A 274 6.13 -10.72 18.47
N VAL A 275 6.98 -9.92 17.79
CA VAL A 275 8.31 -10.36 17.34
C VAL A 275 9.16 -10.88 18.51
N ARG A 276 9.19 -10.16 19.64
CA ARG A 276 9.97 -10.58 20.84
C ARG A 276 9.42 -11.90 21.42
N VAL A 277 8.11 -12.07 21.49
CA VAL A 277 7.50 -13.32 21.98
C VAL A 277 7.84 -14.47 21.06
N ILE A 278 7.69 -14.31 19.74
CA ILE A 278 8.02 -15.33 18.75
C ILE A 278 9.48 -15.74 18.86
N LYS A 279 10.42 -14.78 18.89
CA LYS A 279 11.87 -15.07 19.03
C LYS A 279 12.18 -15.85 20.29
N ARG A 280 11.50 -15.62 21.42
CA ARG A 280 11.69 -16.38 22.66
C ARG A 280 11.12 -17.79 22.59
N LYS A 281 10.02 -17.99 21.84
CA LYS A 281 9.34 -19.27 21.77
C LYS A 281 9.84 -20.18 20.64
N MET A 282 10.39 -19.63 19.56
CA MET A 282 10.93 -20.42 18.45
C MET A 282 11.95 -21.51 18.86
N PRO A 283 12.93 -21.25 19.74
CA PRO A 283 13.86 -22.31 20.17
C PRO A 283 13.16 -23.46 20.88
N GLN A 284 12.04 -23.21 21.56
CA GLN A 284 11.24 -24.23 22.24
C GLN A 284 10.38 -25.04 21.28
N ALA A 285 9.95 -24.42 20.15
CA ALA A 285 9.19 -25.07 19.10
C ALA A 285 10.08 -25.86 18.12
N ALA A 286 11.37 -25.50 18.03
CA ALA A 286 12.33 -26.19 17.17
C ALA A 286 12.75 -27.59 17.69
N ALA A 287 12.22 -28.04 18.83
CA ALA A 287 12.30 -29.42 19.28
C ALA A 287 11.28 -30.34 18.57
N VAL A 288 11.01 -30.09 17.28
CA VAL A 288 10.36 -31.08 16.42
C VAL A 288 11.46 -32.07 16.05
N PRO A 289 11.37 -33.36 16.44
CA PRO A 289 12.36 -34.36 16.06
C PRO A 289 12.46 -34.45 14.53
N PRO A 290 13.64 -34.81 14.01
CA PRO A 290 13.91 -34.94 12.58
C PRO A 290 12.99 -35.96 11.90
#